data_cb8d7c8238cd9627698c1d56c79418cb
#
_entry.id   cb8d7c8238cd9627698c1d56c79418cb
#
_cell.length_a   1.000
_cell.length_b   1.000
_cell.length_c   1.000
_cell.angle_alpha   90.00
_cell.angle_beta   90.00
_cell.angle_gamma   90.00
#
_symmetry.space_group_name_H-M   'P 1'
#
loop_
_entity.id
_entity.type
_entity.pdbx_description
1 polymer ?
#
loop_
_entity_poly.entity_id
_entity_poly.type
_entity_poly.pdbx_seq_one_letter_code
_entity_poly.pdbx_strand_id
1 'polypeptide(L)'
;MQIAAIARERRHTLFFLDEIRPFAPVHLDTEVDMSGVLAHREAHRGDSRLSVVTYVLHSAARVIAAHPEANAAVRGRRRPKVARFGEVSGKIALDKRVGGRRVVVSAVLPDLAKADLKHIQHELERYRDGDPETMPEFASMRLLHRLPTALARAAYRRAVRPLVAHPRFFGTFAVSSLGHRAVDGFHSVGGTTLTFGVGRIVERPVVRDGAVTRAPVMRLNLTFDHRVVDGAEAADVLTEVKEALEGYSAEEGLR
;
A
#
# COMPACT_ATOMS: atom_id res chain seq x y z
N MET A 1 3.17 18.21 -32.45
CA MET A 1 3.21 18.38 -31.00
C MET A 1 1.85 18.89 -30.56
N GLN A 2 1.19 18.26 -29.57
CA GLN A 2 -0.10 18.69 -29.03
C GLN A 2 0.10 19.10 -27.57
N ILE A 3 -0.24 20.33 -27.21
CA ILE A 3 -0.20 20.84 -25.84
C ILE A 3 -1.65 20.95 -25.36
N ALA A 4 -1.96 20.30 -24.25
CA ALA A 4 -3.29 20.32 -23.65
C ALA A 4 -3.20 20.51 -22.13
N ALA A 5 -4.25 21.07 -21.52
CA ALA A 5 -4.36 21.15 -20.08
C ALA A 5 -4.50 19.74 -19.48
N ILE A 6 -3.96 19.55 -18.27
CA ILE A 6 -4.13 18.29 -17.52
C ILE A 6 -5.61 18.13 -17.16
N ALA A 7 -6.14 16.94 -17.41
CA ALA A 7 -7.52 16.61 -17.12
C ALA A 7 -7.84 16.78 -15.63
N ARG A 8 -9.02 17.32 -15.33
CA ARG A 8 -9.47 17.58 -13.95
C ARG A 8 -9.53 16.32 -13.07
N GLU A 9 -9.80 15.17 -13.69
CA GLU A 9 -9.84 13.85 -13.05
C GLU A 9 -8.47 13.43 -12.48
N ARG A 10 -7.37 14.07 -12.90
CA ARG A 10 -6.02 13.85 -12.37
C ARG A 10 -5.59 14.86 -11.30
N ARG A 11 -6.42 15.82 -10.93
CA ARG A 11 -6.06 16.88 -9.96
C ARG A 11 -5.67 16.34 -8.61
N HIS A 12 -6.42 15.35 -8.09
CA HIS A 12 -6.10 14.71 -6.80
C HIS A 12 -4.71 14.07 -6.81
N THR A 13 -4.31 13.43 -7.93
CA THR A 13 -2.95 12.88 -8.10
C THR A 13 -1.89 13.99 -8.05
N LEU A 14 -2.12 15.11 -8.76
CA LEU A 14 -1.17 16.22 -8.74
C LEU A 14 -1.04 16.86 -7.36
N PHE A 15 -2.15 17.01 -6.62
CA PHE A 15 -2.13 17.53 -5.26
C PHE A 15 -1.41 16.57 -4.31
N PHE A 16 -1.61 15.27 -4.47
CA PHE A 16 -0.87 14.26 -3.75
C PHE A 16 0.63 14.34 -4.02
N LEU A 17 1.04 14.41 -5.28
CA LEU A 17 2.45 14.52 -5.69
C LEU A 17 3.11 15.79 -5.12
N ASP A 18 2.36 16.91 -5.04
CA ASP A 18 2.86 18.12 -4.38
C ASP A 18 3.12 17.92 -2.87
N GLU A 19 2.29 17.13 -2.18
CA GLU A 19 2.45 16.89 -0.73
C GLU A 19 3.57 15.90 -0.41
N ILE A 20 3.89 14.97 -1.31
CA ILE A 20 4.98 14.01 -1.10
C ILE A 20 6.35 14.50 -1.58
N ARG A 21 6.46 15.66 -2.20
CA ARG A 21 7.76 16.24 -2.62
C ARG A 21 8.83 16.31 -1.52
N PRO A 22 8.49 16.57 -0.23
CA PRO A 22 9.49 16.62 0.83
C PRO A 22 10.01 15.25 1.28
N PHE A 23 9.48 14.13 0.79
CA PHE A 23 9.98 12.80 1.15
C PHE A 23 11.46 12.63 0.84
N ALA A 24 12.14 11.86 1.68
CA ALA A 24 13.50 11.38 1.45
C ALA A 24 13.46 9.85 1.24
N PRO A 25 13.05 9.38 0.05
CA PRO A 25 12.81 7.96 -0.16
C PRO A 25 14.14 7.20 -0.22
N VAL A 26 14.20 6.09 0.51
CA VAL A 26 15.21 5.05 0.36
C VAL A 26 14.49 3.75 0.02
N HIS A 27 15.15 2.90 -0.73
CA HIS A 27 14.55 1.70 -1.31
C HIS A 27 15.30 0.45 -0.85
N LEU A 28 14.53 -0.54 -0.42
CA LEU A 28 14.98 -1.89 -0.14
C LEU A 28 14.13 -2.87 -0.94
N ASP A 29 14.64 -4.05 -1.21
CA ASP A 29 13.86 -5.14 -1.78
C ASP A 29 14.35 -6.50 -1.29
N THR A 30 13.46 -7.48 -1.34
CA THR A 30 13.76 -8.87 -1.04
C THR A 30 12.95 -9.79 -1.94
N GLU A 31 13.39 -11.03 -2.07
CA GLU A 31 12.63 -12.10 -2.69
C GLU A 31 11.92 -12.91 -1.61
N VAL A 32 10.63 -13.17 -1.83
CA VAL A 32 9.75 -13.92 -0.93
C VAL A 32 9.35 -15.22 -1.62
N ASP A 33 9.55 -16.36 -0.98
CA ASP A 33 9.04 -17.65 -1.42
C ASP A 33 7.52 -17.72 -1.13
N MET A 34 6.74 -17.71 -2.18
CA MET A 34 5.28 -17.69 -2.09
C MET A 34 4.63 -19.07 -1.98
N SER A 35 5.42 -20.14 -1.82
CA SER A 35 4.90 -21.51 -1.77
C SER A 35 3.87 -21.70 -0.66
N GLY A 36 4.15 -21.18 0.55
CA GLY A 36 3.22 -21.24 1.69
C GLY A 36 1.93 -20.45 1.43
N VAL A 37 2.04 -19.20 0.99
CA VAL A 37 0.88 -18.36 0.63
C VAL A 37 0.02 -19.02 -0.44
N LEU A 38 0.63 -19.61 -1.48
CA LEU A 38 -0.12 -20.29 -2.55
C LEU A 38 -0.79 -21.57 -2.07
N ALA A 39 -0.14 -22.35 -1.21
CA ALA A 39 -0.73 -23.54 -0.59
C ALA A 39 -1.92 -23.19 0.30
N HIS A 40 -1.75 -22.19 1.19
CA HIS A 40 -2.82 -21.65 2.02
C HIS A 40 -4.00 -21.17 1.18
N ARG A 41 -3.73 -20.43 0.14
CA ARG A 41 -4.73 -19.87 -0.78
C ARG A 41 -5.51 -20.97 -1.54
N GLU A 42 -4.85 -22.06 -1.90
CA GLU A 42 -5.50 -23.20 -2.56
C GLU A 42 -6.36 -23.99 -1.58
N ALA A 43 -5.89 -24.21 -0.34
CA ALA A 43 -6.66 -24.89 0.71
C ALA A 43 -7.97 -24.16 1.06
N HIS A 44 -7.98 -22.82 0.94
CA HIS A 44 -9.15 -21.97 1.26
C HIS A 44 -9.90 -21.45 0.01
N ARG A 45 -9.74 -22.09 -1.14
CA ARG A 45 -10.32 -21.64 -2.41
C ARG A 45 -11.85 -21.60 -2.42
N GLY A 46 -12.51 -22.43 -1.62
CA GLY A 46 -13.97 -22.51 -1.52
C GLY A 46 -14.61 -21.39 -0.72
N ASP A 47 -13.89 -20.82 0.23
CA ASP A 47 -14.41 -19.81 1.17
C ASP A 47 -14.35 -18.37 0.62
N SER A 48 -13.22 -18.02 0.01
CA SER A 48 -13.01 -16.75 -0.71
C SER A 48 -11.67 -16.82 -1.46
N ARG A 49 -11.62 -16.22 -2.64
CA ARG A 49 -10.39 -16.17 -3.44
C ARG A 49 -9.46 -15.06 -2.93
N LEU A 50 -8.70 -15.36 -1.87
CA LEU A 50 -7.75 -14.40 -1.29
C LEU A 50 -6.73 -13.90 -2.33
N SER A 51 -6.49 -12.60 -2.35
CA SER A 51 -5.48 -11.98 -3.22
C SER A 51 -4.11 -11.95 -2.55
N VAL A 52 -3.04 -11.91 -3.32
CA VAL A 52 -1.68 -11.72 -2.77
C VAL A 52 -1.58 -10.41 -1.97
N VAL A 53 -2.29 -9.37 -2.41
CA VAL A 53 -2.33 -8.08 -1.70
C VAL A 53 -2.95 -8.22 -0.30
N THR A 54 -3.93 -9.10 -0.13
CA THR A 54 -4.54 -9.42 1.17
C THR A 54 -3.48 -9.94 2.14
N TYR A 55 -2.68 -10.91 1.71
CA TYR A 55 -1.60 -11.47 2.54
C TYR A 55 -0.54 -10.42 2.88
N VAL A 56 -0.13 -9.60 1.92
CA VAL A 56 0.84 -8.52 2.17
C VAL A 56 0.29 -7.48 3.14
N LEU A 57 -0.98 -7.07 3.02
CA LEU A 57 -1.62 -6.15 3.96
C LEU A 57 -1.70 -6.75 5.36
N HIS A 58 -2.09 -8.01 5.46
CA HIS A 58 -2.23 -8.73 6.73
C HIS A 58 -0.88 -8.88 7.45
N SER A 59 0.15 -9.37 6.76
CA SER A 59 1.50 -9.54 7.32
C SER A 59 2.12 -8.19 7.70
N ALA A 60 2.09 -7.21 6.77
CA ALA A 60 2.66 -5.90 7.02
C ALA A 60 1.98 -5.16 8.18
N ALA A 61 0.64 -5.27 8.32
CA ALA A 61 -0.06 -4.59 9.40
C ALA A 61 0.33 -5.14 10.78
N ARG A 62 0.51 -6.46 10.92
CA ARG A 62 0.93 -7.09 12.17
C ARG A 62 2.37 -6.74 12.55
N VAL A 63 3.26 -6.79 11.58
CA VAL A 63 4.66 -6.39 11.77
C VAL A 63 4.74 -4.91 12.15
N ILE A 64 4.10 -4.01 11.42
CA ILE A 64 4.14 -2.57 11.69
C ILE A 64 3.54 -2.24 13.08
N ALA A 65 2.56 -3.02 13.57
CA ALA A 65 2.03 -2.85 14.92
C ALA A 65 3.09 -3.08 16.03
N ALA A 66 4.10 -3.89 15.75
CA ALA A 66 5.25 -4.12 16.66
C ALA A 66 6.36 -3.05 16.48
N HIS A 67 6.30 -2.23 15.41
CA HIS A 67 7.28 -1.20 15.07
C HIS A 67 6.69 0.22 15.14
N PRO A 68 6.48 0.80 16.35
CA PRO A 68 5.83 2.11 16.49
C PRO A 68 6.61 3.27 15.87
N GLU A 69 7.92 3.16 15.72
CA GLU A 69 8.74 4.16 15.04
C GLU A 69 8.48 4.17 13.51
N ALA A 70 8.18 3.03 12.93
CA ALA A 70 7.81 2.88 11.54
C ALA A 70 6.33 3.23 11.27
N ASN A 71 5.46 3.08 12.30
CA ASN A 71 4.04 3.46 12.26
C ASN A 71 3.84 4.95 12.58
N ALA A 72 4.55 5.82 11.87
CA ALA A 72 4.64 7.23 12.14
C ALA A 72 4.61 8.09 10.86
N ALA A 73 4.42 9.39 11.01
CA ALA A 73 4.54 10.34 9.91
C ALA A 73 5.18 11.65 10.40
N VAL A 74 5.92 12.32 9.52
CA VAL A 74 6.58 13.59 9.81
C VAL A 74 5.97 14.74 9.01
N ARG A 75 5.81 15.90 9.63
CA ARG A 75 5.40 17.15 8.99
C ARG A 75 6.19 18.34 9.51
N GLY A 76 6.41 19.28 8.60
CA GLY A 76 7.13 20.52 8.88
C GLY A 76 8.55 20.52 8.32
N ARG A 77 9.01 21.69 7.86
CA ARG A 77 10.36 21.88 7.29
C ARG A 77 11.33 22.52 8.29
N ARG A 78 10.88 23.59 8.98
CA ARG A 78 11.73 24.33 9.93
C ARG A 78 11.67 23.76 11.35
N ARG A 79 10.51 23.24 11.74
CA ARG A 79 10.25 22.59 13.04
C ARG A 79 9.47 21.29 12.76
N PRO A 80 10.16 20.23 12.32
CA PRO A 80 9.50 18.97 12.02
C PRO A 80 8.86 18.39 13.28
N LYS A 81 7.66 17.85 13.12
CA LYS A 81 6.93 17.11 14.16
C LYS A 81 6.65 15.73 13.64
N VAL A 82 6.84 14.72 14.49
CA VAL A 82 6.51 13.33 14.23
C VAL A 82 5.26 12.99 15.01
N ALA A 83 4.33 12.28 14.38
CA ALA A 83 3.22 11.60 15.04
C ALA A 83 3.40 10.10 14.88
N ARG A 84 3.34 9.35 15.99
CA ARG A 84 3.26 7.90 16.03
C ARG A 84 1.80 7.52 16.19
N PHE A 85 1.37 6.50 15.46
CA PHE A 85 -0.04 6.09 15.43
C PHE A 85 -0.22 4.80 16.22
N GLY A 86 -1.29 4.73 17.02
CA GLY A 86 -1.64 3.52 17.77
C GLY A 86 -2.39 2.49 16.92
N GLU A 87 -3.02 2.94 15.82
CA GLU A 87 -3.72 2.11 14.85
C GLU A 87 -2.85 1.89 13.62
N VAL A 88 -3.02 0.77 12.94
CA VAL A 88 -2.32 0.46 11.69
C VAL A 88 -3.34 0.42 10.56
N SER A 89 -3.25 1.39 9.64
CA SER A 89 -4.18 1.55 8.52
C SER A 89 -3.45 1.43 7.20
N GLY A 90 -3.88 0.48 6.36
CA GLY A 90 -3.26 0.20 5.07
C GLY A 90 -3.90 1.02 3.95
N LYS A 91 -3.08 1.73 3.18
CA LYS A 91 -3.52 2.39 1.95
C LYS A 91 -3.26 1.50 0.75
N ILE A 92 -4.25 1.38 -0.12
CA ILE A 92 -4.14 0.68 -1.39
C ILE A 92 -4.30 1.64 -2.57
N ALA A 93 -3.58 1.35 -3.66
CA ALA A 93 -3.71 2.06 -4.93
C ALA A 93 -4.54 1.21 -5.91
N LEU A 94 -5.56 1.82 -6.50
CA LEU A 94 -6.52 1.17 -7.38
C LEU A 94 -6.53 1.85 -8.76
N ASP A 95 -6.44 1.04 -9.81
CA ASP A 95 -6.60 1.50 -11.19
C ASP A 95 -8.10 1.56 -11.52
N LYS A 96 -8.63 2.76 -11.70
CA LYS A 96 -10.06 3.01 -11.89
C LYS A 96 -10.33 3.91 -13.10
N ARG A 97 -11.58 3.98 -13.51
CA ARG A 97 -12.07 4.98 -14.46
C ARG A 97 -12.91 6.02 -13.73
N VAL A 98 -12.63 7.29 -13.98
CA VAL A 98 -13.39 8.44 -13.46
C VAL A 98 -13.59 9.41 -14.62
N GLY A 99 -14.83 9.78 -14.92
CA GLY A 99 -15.16 10.61 -16.06
C GLY A 99 -14.69 9.99 -17.39
N GLY A 100 -14.74 8.68 -17.53
CA GLY A 100 -14.23 7.93 -18.70
C GLY A 100 -12.70 7.82 -18.80
N ARG A 101 -11.93 8.46 -17.92
CA ARG A 101 -10.46 8.45 -17.90
C ARG A 101 -9.90 7.45 -16.89
N ARG A 102 -8.84 6.76 -17.29
CA ARG A 102 -8.07 5.89 -16.39
C ARG A 102 -7.23 6.73 -15.43
N VAL A 103 -7.44 6.53 -14.14
CA VAL A 103 -6.75 7.23 -13.06
C VAL A 103 -6.46 6.29 -11.90
N VAL A 104 -5.44 6.60 -11.11
CA VAL A 104 -5.18 5.91 -9.85
C VAL A 104 -5.97 6.61 -8.75
N VAL A 105 -6.82 5.87 -8.07
CA VAL A 105 -7.46 6.29 -6.82
C VAL A 105 -6.87 5.48 -5.66
N SER A 106 -6.99 5.99 -4.45
CA SER A 106 -6.54 5.24 -3.27
C SER A 106 -7.65 5.12 -2.25
N ALA A 107 -7.68 3.98 -1.58
CA ALA A 107 -8.54 3.72 -0.45
C ALA A 107 -7.69 3.40 0.79
N VAL A 108 -8.24 3.65 1.97
CA VAL A 108 -7.61 3.33 3.25
C VAL A 108 -8.47 2.30 3.97
N LEU A 109 -7.85 1.21 4.36
CA LEU A 109 -8.43 0.16 5.18
C LEU A 109 -7.94 0.40 6.62
N PRO A 110 -8.84 0.75 7.56
CA PRO A 110 -8.47 1.01 8.95
C PRO A 110 -8.23 -0.28 9.74
N ASP A 111 -7.54 -0.18 10.87
CA ASP A 111 -7.42 -1.21 11.91
C ASP A 111 -6.95 -2.59 11.44
N LEU A 112 -6.03 -2.63 10.49
CA LEU A 112 -5.59 -3.89 9.89
C LEU A 112 -4.78 -4.80 10.81
N ALA A 113 -4.19 -4.28 11.89
CA ALA A 113 -3.41 -5.09 12.82
C ALA A 113 -4.23 -6.22 13.50
N LYS A 114 -5.54 -6.02 13.60
CA LYS A 114 -6.49 -6.98 14.21
C LYS A 114 -7.42 -7.65 13.19
N ALA A 115 -7.38 -7.21 11.96
CA ALA A 115 -8.24 -7.72 10.90
C ALA A 115 -7.77 -9.11 10.44
N ASP A 116 -8.71 -10.00 10.17
CA ASP A 116 -8.43 -11.29 9.56
C ASP A 116 -8.34 -11.19 8.02
N LEU A 117 -7.86 -12.25 7.38
CA LEU A 117 -7.70 -12.31 5.93
C LEU A 117 -9.03 -12.14 5.18
N LYS A 118 -10.14 -12.66 5.73
CA LYS A 118 -11.47 -12.56 5.09
C LYS A 118 -11.97 -11.13 5.09
N HIS A 119 -11.82 -10.44 6.22
CA HIS A 119 -12.20 -9.03 6.33
C HIS A 119 -11.39 -8.14 5.38
N ILE A 120 -10.07 -8.32 5.35
CA ILE A 120 -9.18 -7.58 4.45
C ILE A 120 -9.56 -7.83 2.99
N GLN A 121 -9.80 -9.08 2.60
CA GLN A 121 -10.21 -9.44 1.25
C GLN A 121 -11.56 -8.81 0.87
N HIS A 122 -12.56 -8.86 1.77
CA HIS A 122 -13.86 -8.26 1.55
C HIS A 122 -13.75 -6.74 1.29
N GLU A 123 -12.99 -6.03 2.12
CA GLU A 123 -12.77 -4.60 1.93
C GLU A 123 -12.01 -4.29 0.62
N LEU A 124 -10.99 -5.09 0.28
CA LEU A 124 -10.30 -4.97 -1.00
C LEU A 124 -11.25 -5.13 -2.20
N GLU A 125 -12.12 -6.13 -2.15
CA GLU A 125 -13.11 -6.39 -3.20
C GLU A 125 -14.12 -5.26 -3.29
N ARG A 126 -14.63 -4.78 -2.17
CA ARG A 126 -15.54 -3.64 -2.10
C ARG A 126 -14.95 -2.40 -2.81
N TYR A 127 -13.70 -2.08 -2.55
CA TYR A 127 -13.03 -0.97 -3.23
C TYR A 127 -12.64 -1.27 -4.68
N ARG A 128 -12.23 -2.51 -4.97
CA ARG A 128 -11.86 -2.93 -6.34
C ARG A 128 -13.06 -2.90 -7.27
N ASP A 129 -14.20 -3.41 -6.83
CA ASP A 129 -15.39 -3.60 -7.66
C ASP A 129 -16.33 -2.40 -7.62
N GLY A 130 -16.27 -1.59 -6.56
CA GLY A 130 -17.07 -0.40 -6.40
C GLY A 130 -16.74 0.72 -7.40
N ASP A 131 -17.74 1.53 -7.72
CA ASP A 131 -17.60 2.67 -8.63
C ASP A 131 -17.17 3.94 -7.88
N PRO A 132 -16.00 4.53 -8.22
CA PRO A 132 -15.56 5.78 -7.60
C PRO A 132 -16.50 6.97 -7.83
N GLU A 133 -17.40 6.89 -8.80
CA GLU A 133 -18.36 7.97 -9.07
C GLU A 133 -19.58 7.95 -8.11
N THR A 134 -19.85 6.82 -7.49
CA THR A 134 -21.01 6.63 -6.59
C THR A 134 -20.60 6.41 -5.14
N MET A 135 -19.48 5.71 -4.87
CA MET A 135 -19.05 5.39 -3.52
C MET A 135 -18.83 6.64 -2.65
N PRO A 136 -19.35 6.67 -1.40
CA PRO A 136 -19.23 7.83 -0.50
C PRO A 136 -17.77 8.13 -0.10
N GLU A 137 -16.90 7.13 -0.03
CA GLU A 137 -15.48 7.28 0.32
C GLU A 137 -14.71 8.16 -0.69
N PHE A 138 -15.14 8.18 -1.95
CA PHE A 138 -14.55 9.02 -3.00
C PHE A 138 -15.27 10.37 -3.19
N ALA A 139 -16.24 10.72 -2.33
CA ALA A 139 -16.98 11.98 -2.44
C ALA A 139 -16.07 13.22 -2.37
N SER A 140 -15.06 13.19 -1.49
CA SER A 140 -14.09 14.28 -1.37
C SER A 140 -13.26 14.45 -2.64
N MET A 141 -12.86 13.36 -3.30
CA MET A 141 -12.15 13.41 -4.58
C MET A 141 -13.03 14.02 -5.68
N ARG A 142 -14.30 13.59 -5.78
CA ARG A 142 -15.26 14.15 -6.74
C ARG A 142 -15.48 15.65 -6.52
N LEU A 143 -15.55 16.09 -5.26
CA LEU A 143 -15.66 17.52 -4.93
C LEU A 143 -14.44 18.30 -5.43
N LEU A 144 -13.21 17.78 -5.21
CA LEU A 144 -11.97 18.41 -5.70
C LEU A 144 -11.96 18.57 -7.24
N HIS A 145 -12.58 17.63 -7.96
CA HIS A 145 -12.66 17.72 -9.43
C HIS A 145 -13.63 18.82 -9.90
N ARG A 146 -14.64 19.20 -9.10
CA ARG A 146 -15.65 20.22 -9.44
C ARG A 146 -15.19 21.64 -9.09
N LEU A 147 -14.37 21.81 -8.07
CA LEU A 147 -13.90 23.11 -7.59
C LEU A 147 -12.90 23.76 -8.57
N PRO A 148 -12.80 25.10 -8.59
CA PRO A 148 -11.67 25.80 -9.21
C PRO A 148 -10.34 25.31 -8.62
N THR A 149 -9.30 25.18 -9.43
CA THR A 149 -8.03 24.52 -9.05
C THR A 149 -7.39 25.09 -7.78
N ALA A 150 -7.41 26.41 -7.62
CA ALA A 150 -6.84 27.06 -6.43
C ALA A 150 -7.60 26.67 -5.15
N LEU A 151 -8.93 26.70 -5.21
CA LEU A 151 -9.80 26.30 -4.08
C LEU A 151 -9.66 24.82 -3.78
N ALA A 152 -9.65 23.97 -4.80
CA ALA A 152 -9.45 22.53 -4.64
C ALA A 152 -8.11 22.22 -3.95
N ARG A 153 -7.02 22.89 -4.38
CA ARG A 153 -5.70 22.75 -3.76
C ARG A 153 -5.68 23.20 -2.30
N ALA A 154 -6.31 24.33 -2.00
CA ALA A 154 -6.40 24.84 -0.62
C ALA A 154 -7.21 23.88 0.26
N ALA A 155 -8.36 23.40 -0.22
CA ALA A 155 -9.21 22.44 0.49
C ALA A 155 -8.46 21.12 0.73
N TYR A 156 -7.80 20.58 -0.30
CA TYR A 156 -6.98 19.38 -0.17
C TYR A 156 -5.90 19.54 0.90
N ARG A 157 -5.11 20.60 0.82
CA ARG A 157 -4.03 20.87 1.79
C ARG A 157 -4.57 21.02 3.21
N ARG A 158 -5.70 21.72 3.39
CA ARG A 158 -6.33 21.87 4.71
C ARG A 158 -6.76 20.51 5.28
N ALA A 159 -7.27 19.61 4.45
CA ALA A 159 -7.73 18.29 4.88
C ALA A 159 -6.56 17.35 5.24
N VAL A 160 -5.52 17.29 4.40
CA VAL A 160 -4.48 16.24 4.51
C VAL A 160 -3.26 16.65 5.36
N ARG A 161 -3.04 17.94 5.63
CA ARG A 161 -1.84 18.42 6.33
C ARG A 161 -1.81 18.18 7.83
N PRO A 162 -2.93 18.22 8.57
CA PRO A 162 -2.88 17.90 10.00
C PRO A 162 -2.40 16.45 10.20
N LEU A 163 -1.40 16.26 11.08
CA LEU A 163 -0.86 14.91 11.37
C LEU A 163 -1.93 13.97 11.91
N VAL A 164 -2.88 14.48 12.70
CA VAL A 164 -4.01 13.71 13.22
C VAL A 164 -4.95 13.17 12.11
N ALA A 165 -4.95 13.81 10.96
CA ALA A 165 -5.76 13.39 9.81
C ALA A 165 -5.01 12.43 8.87
N HIS A 166 -3.71 12.23 9.10
CA HIS A 166 -2.85 11.43 8.22
C HIS A 166 -3.35 9.99 8.05
N PRO A 167 -3.69 9.23 9.12
CA PRO A 167 -4.19 7.86 8.97
C PRO A 167 -5.44 7.76 8.10
N ARG A 168 -6.34 8.75 8.20
CA ARG A 168 -7.59 8.77 7.43
C ARG A 168 -7.38 8.96 5.93
N PHE A 169 -6.40 9.80 5.51
CA PHE A 169 -6.22 10.16 4.10
C PHE A 169 -5.10 9.39 3.41
N PHE A 170 -4.06 9.03 4.15
CA PHE A 170 -2.88 8.34 3.63
C PHE A 170 -2.72 6.92 4.17
N GLY A 171 -3.46 6.54 5.21
CA GLY A 171 -3.12 5.36 5.99
C GLY A 171 -1.84 5.57 6.80
N THR A 172 -1.33 4.52 7.42
CA THR A 172 -0.06 4.54 8.13
C THR A 172 1.04 3.82 7.35
N PHE A 173 0.65 2.88 6.49
CA PHE A 173 1.50 2.28 5.47
C PHE A 173 0.73 2.14 4.14
N ALA A 174 1.43 1.89 3.06
CA ALA A 174 0.80 1.72 1.75
C ALA A 174 1.24 0.43 1.07
N VAL A 175 0.33 -0.17 0.30
CA VAL A 175 0.60 -1.29 -0.58
C VAL A 175 0.14 -0.95 -1.99
N SER A 176 1.02 -1.13 -2.95
CA SER A 176 0.70 -0.99 -4.37
C SER A 176 1.11 -2.26 -5.10
N SER A 177 0.26 -2.79 -5.97
CA SER A 177 0.53 -4.02 -6.71
C SER A 177 0.44 -3.80 -8.20
N LEU A 178 1.47 -4.24 -8.90
CA LEU A 178 1.53 -4.35 -10.36
C LEU A 178 1.72 -5.80 -10.81
N GLY A 179 1.56 -6.77 -9.90
CA GLY A 179 1.78 -8.19 -10.16
C GLY A 179 0.84 -8.82 -11.20
N HIS A 180 -0.25 -8.13 -11.58
CA HIS A 180 -1.12 -8.53 -12.69
C HIS A 180 -0.52 -8.17 -14.07
N ARG A 181 0.65 -7.55 -14.11
CA ARG A 181 1.42 -7.20 -15.32
C ARG A 181 2.80 -7.86 -15.26
N ALA A 182 3.55 -7.77 -16.34
CA ALA A 182 4.93 -8.25 -16.42
C ALA A 182 5.91 -7.31 -15.69
N VAL A 183 5.64 -7.06 -14.38
CA VAL A 183 6.45 -6.22 -13.51
C VAL A 183 6.94 -7.07 -12.36
N ASP A 184 8.25 -7.32 -12.31
CA ASP A 184 8.87 -8.15 -11.28
C ASP A 184 9.01 -7.41 -9.94
N GLY A 185 9.21 -6.09 -9.99
CA GLY A 185 9.27 -5.25 -8.82
C GLY A 185 9.26 -3.77 -9.22
N PHE A 186 8.83 -2.91 -8.30
CA PHE A 186 8.85 -1.46 -8.49
C PHE A 186 8.81 -0.75 -7.13
N HIS A 187 9.36 0.45 -7.09
CA HIS A 187 9.34 1.31 -5.92
C HIS A 187 8.42 2.50 -6.14
N SER A 188 7.65 2.84 -5.13
CA SER A 188 6.75 4.00 -5.18
C SER A 188 6.69 4.71 -3.83
N VAL A 189 6.37 6.00 -3.84
CA VAL A 189 6.14 6.78 -2.63
C VAL A 189 4.63 6.90 -2.42
N GLY A 190 4.12 6.16 -1.45
CA GLY A 190 2.69 6.09 -1.13
C GLY A 190 2.17 7.27 -0.31
N GLY A 191 3.06 8.14 0.19
CA GLY A 191 2.69 9.23 1.10
C GLY A 191 2.67 8.82 2.57
N THR A 192 3.07 7.60 2.86
CA THR A 192 3.24 6.97 4.18
C THR A 192 4.71 6.71 4.43
N THR A 193 5.10 6.54 5.68
CA THR A 193 6.50 6.23 6.03
C THR A 193 6.99 4.97 5.35
N LEU A 194 6.16 3.95 5.26
CA LEU A 194 6.45 2.69 4.58
C LEU A 194 5.50 2.49 3.39
N THR A 195 6.04 2.11 2.25
CA THR A 195 5.27 1.76 1.05
C THR A 195 5.80 0.46 0.45
N PHE A 196 4.97 -0.57 0.43
CA PHE A 196 5.30 -1.85 -0.19
C PHE A 196 4.88 -1.88 -1.66
N GLY A 197 5.81 -2.33 -2.51
CA GLY A 197 5.57 -2.61 -3.92
C GLY A 197 5.51 -4.12 -4.14
N VAL A 198 4.40 -4.61 -4.67
CA VAL A 198 4.14 -6.03 -4.88
C VAL A 198 4.30 -6.35 -6.36
N GLY A 199 5.34 -7.10 -6.69
CA GLY A 199 5.60 -7.59 -8.04
C GLY A 199 4.76 -8.82 -8.41
N ARG A 200 5.00 -9.36 -9.61
CA ARG A 200 4.40 -10.64 -10.01
C ARG A 200 5.11 -11.80 -9.34
N ILE A 201 4.38 -12.91 -9.17
CA ILE A 201 4.97 -14.19 -8.79
C ILE A 201 5.49 -14.88 -10.05
N VAL A 202 6.74 -15.35 -10.00
CA VAL A 202 7.38 -16.09 -11.09
C VAL A 202 8.09 -17.33 -10.56
N GLU A 203 8.09 -18.41 -11.32
CA GLU A 203 8.91 -19.58 -11.01
C GLU A 203 10.39 -19.22 -11.17
N ARG A 204 11.17 -19.42 -10.10
CA ARG A 204 12.61 -19.19 -10.10
C ARG A 204 13.38 -20.39 -9.56
N PRO A 205 14.62 -20.63 -10.01
CA PRO A 205 15.51 -21.58 -9.36
C PRO A 205 15.89 -21.03 -7.98
N VAL A 206 15.71 -21.85 -6.95
CA VAL A 206 16.12 -21.56 -5.57
C VAL A 206 16.94 -22.73 -5.04
N VAL A 207 17.76 -22.49 -4.03
CA VAL A 207 18.50 -23.57 -3.35
C VAL A 207 17.74 -23.93 -2.08
N ARG A 208 17.33 -25.20 -1.96
CA ARG A 208 16.74 -25.79 -0.75
C ARG A 208 17.50 -27.06 -0.40
N ASP A 209 17.93 -27.21 0.83
CA ASP A 209 18.65 -28.40 1.32
C ASP A 209 19.86 -28.77 0.46
N GLY A 210 20.57 -27.76 -0.07
CA GLY A 210 21.74 -27.94 -0.93
C GLY A 210 21.44 -28.31 -2.39
N ALA A 211 20.17 -28.45 -2.78
CA ALA A 211 19.73 -28.78 -4.15
C ALA A 211 19.04 -27.58 -4.82
N VAL A 212 19.26 -27.45 -6.15
CA VAL A 212 18.54 -26.46 -6.96
C VAL A 212 17.13 -27.01 -7.24
N THR A 213 16.11 -26.26 -6.84
CA THR A 213 14.70 -26.57 -7.08
C THR A 213 13.98 -25.36 -7.69
N ARG A 214 12.70 -25.50 -8.03
CA ARG A 214 11.85 -24.38 -8.46
C ARG A 214 10.97 -23.92 -7.30
N ALA A 215 10.79 -22.62 -7.20
CA ALA A 215 9.81 -22.04 -6.28
C ALA A 215 9.11 -20.84 -6.91
N PRO A 216 7.85 -20.60 -6.56
CA PRO A 216 7.15 -19.36 -6.90
C PRO A 216 7.69 -18.22 -6.04
N VAL A 217 8.42 -17.30 -6.65
CA VAL A 217 9.08 -16.18 -5.97
C VAL A 217 8.41 -14.87 -6.36
N MET A 218 8.18 -14.03 -5.37
CA MET A 218 7.70 -12.66 -5.54
C MET A 218 8.75 -11.68 -5.02
N ARG A 219 9.04 -10.63 -5.81
CA ARG A 219 9.84 -9.51 -5.28
C ARG A 219 8.93 -8.59 -4.49
N LEU A 220 9.26 -8.41 -3.21
CA LEU A 220 8.67 -7.44 -2.30
C LEU A 220 9.61 -6.25 -2.17
N ASN A 221 9.13 -5.09 -2.60
CA ASN A 221 9.86 -3.85 -2.55
C ASN A 221 9.36 -3.01 -1.38
N LEU A 222 10.26 -2.34 -0.67
CA LEU A 222 9.96 -1.36 0.36
C LEU A 222 10.56 -0.01 -0.01
N THR A 223 9.73 1.03 -0.01
CA THR A 223 10.17 2.42 -0.03
C THR A 223 9.85 3.02 1.33
N PHE A 224 10.85 3.59 2.00
CA PHE A 224 10.63 4.25 3.29
C PHE A 224 11.10 5.71 3.28
N ASP A 225 10.48 6.52 4.15
CA ASP A 225 10.84 7.93 4.33
C ASP A 225 11.95 8.04 5.38
N HIS A 226 13.17 8.27 4.93
CA HIS A 226 14.37 8.34 5.81
C HIS A 226 14.37 9.54 6.76
N ARG A 227 13.34 10.41 6.70
CA ARG A 227 13.13 11.44 7.71
C ARG A 227 12.45 10.90 8.97
N VAL A 228 11.91 9.68 8.93
CA VAL A 228 11.12 9.06 10.00
C VAL A 228 11.81 7.84 10.56
N VAL A 229 12.30 6.95 9.69
CA VAL A 229 12.96 5.70 10.08
C VAL A 229 14.34 5.58 9.42
N ASP A 230 15.24 4.89 10.09
CA ASP A 230 16.55 4.55 9.58
C ASP A 230 16.55 3.21 8.85
N GLY A 231 17.64 2.96 8.10
CA GLY A 231 17.74 1.78 7.26
C GLY A 231 17.66 0.45 8.02
N ALA A 232 18.20 0.38 9.23
CA ALA A 232 18.14 -0.84 10.05
C ALA A 232 16.70 -1.20 10.41
N GLU A 233 15.93 -0.26 10.97
CA GLU A 233 14.50 -0.46 11.30
C GLU A 233 13.68 -0.83 10.06
N ALA A 234 13.94 -0.18 8.92
CA ALA A 234 13.26 -0.50 7.67
C ALA A 234 13.61 -1.91 7.16
N ALA A 235 14.86 -2.35 7.36
CA ALA A 235 15.30 -3.70 7.01
C ALA A 235 14.69 -4.76 7.92
N ASP A 236 14.58 -4.48 9.22
CA ASP A 236 13.92 -5.37 10.19
C ASP A 236 12.45 -5.56 9.81
N VAL A 237 11.70 -4.47 9.56
CA VAL A 237 10.32 -4.54 9.09
C VAL A 237 10.18 -5.34 7.79
N LEU A 238 11.08 -5.13 6.81
CA LEU A 238 11.01 -5.88 5.54
C LEU A 238 11.29 -7.37 5.76
N THR A 239 12.25 -7.71 6.62
CA THR A 239 12.60 -9.09 6.96
C THR A 239 11.43 -9.80 7.65
N GLU A 240 10.85 -9.19 8.67
CA GLU A 240 9.73 -9.77 9.42
C GLU A 240 8.47 -9.93 8.52
N VAL A 241 8.20 -8.98 7.61
CA VAL A 241 7.10 -9.13 6.64
C VAL A 241 7.37 -10.28 5.66
N LYS A 242 8.63 -10.45 5.22
CA LYS A 242 9.04 -11.60 4.40
C LYS A 242 8.80 -12.91 5.16
N GLU A 243 9.30 -13.02 6.38
CA GLU A 243 9.15 -14.21 7.23
C GLU A 243 7.68 -14.54 7.49
N ALA A 244 6.85 -13.52 7.79
CA ALA A 244 5.42 -13.69 7.97
C ALA A 244 4.72 -14.20 6.70
N LEU A 245 5.15 -13.77 5.51
CA LEU A 245 4.62 -14.27 4.23
C LEU A 245 5.06 -15.71 3.94
N GLU A 246 6.31 -16.04 4.22
CA GLU A 246 6.86 -17.38 4.02
C GLU A 246 6.33 -18.39 5.05
N GLY A 247 5.87 -17.91 6.23
CA GLY A 247 5.32 -18.72 7.31
C GLY A 247 3.90 -19.25 7.08
N TYR A 248 3.17 -18.77 6.08
CA TYR A 248 1.83 -19.31 5.79
C TYR A 248 1.88 -20.79 5.40
N SER A 249 0.88 -21.55 5.89
CA SER A 249 0.73 -22.98 5.56
C SER A 249 -0.72 -23.33 5.19
N ALA A 250 -0.93 -24.47 4.51
CA ALA A 250 -2.26 -24.95 4.13
C ALA A 250 -3.15 -25.29 5.35
N GLU A 251 -2.54 -25.58 6.50
CA GLU A 251 -3.21 -25.98 7.74
C GLU A 251 -3.64 -24.76 8.60
N GLU A 252 -3.14 -23.56 8.27
CA GLU A 252 -3.43 -22.35 9.00
C GLU A 252 -4.85 -21.85 8.69
N GLY A 253 -5.56 -21.39 9.72
CA GLY A 253 -6.89 -20.79 9.55
C GLY A 253 -6.81 -19.39 8.95
N LEU A 254 -7.98 -18.86 8.54
CA LEU A 254 -8.11 -17.51 7.93
C LEU A 254 -8.04 -16.36 8.96
N ARG A 255 -7.37 -16.56 10.10
CA ARG A 255 -7.25 -15.60 11.21
C ARG A 255 -6.25 -14.50 10.95
#